data_459ed78d97a07fcdbb5fda0c0d562682
#
_entry.id   459ed78d97a07fcdbb5fda0c0d562682
#
_cell.length_a   1.000
_cell.length_b   1.000
_cell.length_c   1.000
_cell.angle_alpha   90.00
_cell.angle_beta   90.00
_cell.angle_gamma   90.00
#
_symmetry.space_group_name_H-M   'P 1'
#
loop_
_entity.id
_entity.type
_entity.pdbx_description
1 polymer ?
#
loop_
_entity_poly.entity_id
_entity_poly.type
_entity_poly.pdbx_seq_one_letter_code
_entity_poly.pdbx_strand_id
1 'polypeptide(L)'
;MSIEVKNLTHIYGKNGPYEKTALNNINHTFKDGEFVGIIGHTGSGKSTLIQHLNGLLKPDSGTVIYNGTDIFEKDCDMRKIRAEVGMVFQYPEAQLFEETVYKDIAFGLNNYGIKGDEADIRIHDAAKLVDLDYELLDKSPFELSGGQKRRVALAGVIAMDPKVLILDEPAAGLDPMGRQQVLDSIKKLHETKKITVILVSHSMEDMARYASSLVVMHKGEIALTGTPKEVFSQADKLSQLSLDVPGMCKVMNKIRALGFDVPDGVFEVEEAAKIIAEIVRR
;
A
#
# COMPACT_ATOMS: atom_id res chain seq x y z
N MET A 1 -9.71 -13.18 -6.33
CA MET A 1 -8.34 -13.68 -5.98
C MET A 1 -8.01 -13.18 -4.60
N SER A 2 -7.63 -14.01 -3.63
CA SER A 2 -7.36 -13.60 -2.25
C SER A 2 -5.94 -13.99 -1.84
N ILE A 3 -5.35 -13.20 -0.94
CA ILE A 3 -4.12 -13.60 -0.24
C ILE A 3 -4.51 -13.91 1.21
N GLU A 4 -4.21 -15.12 1.66
CA GLU A 4 -4.42 -15.53 3.05
C GLU A 4 -3.08 -15.75 3.73
N VAL A 5 -2.95 -15.24 4.94
CA VAL A 5 -1.78 -15.45 5.80
C VAL A 5 -2.23 -16.30 6.98
N LYS A 6 -1.56 -17.44 7.22
CA LYS A 6 -1.90 -18.38 8.29
C LYS A 6 -0.71 -18.63 9.20
N ASN A 7 -0.85 -18.28 10.46
CA ASN A 7 0.14 -18.50 11.54
C ASN A 7 1.56 -18.03 11.16
N LEU A 8 1.66 -16.94 10.38
CA LEU A 8 2.91 -16.47 9.82
C LEU A 8 3.81 -15.89 10.91
N THR A 9 4.99 -16.47 11.05
CA THR A 9 6.03 -16.00 11.98
C THR A 9 7.34 -15.82 11.22
N HIS A 10 8.03 -14.72 11.51
CA HIS A 10 9.35 -14.44 10.91
C HIS A 10 10.30 -13.87 11.96
N ILE A 11 11.51 -14.44 12.02
CA ILE A 11 12.55 -14.11 12.99
C ILE A 11 13.83 -13.72 12.25
N TYR A 12 14.23 -12.46 12.34
CA TYR A 12 15.54 -12.05 11.83
C TYR A 12 16.66 -12.50 12.75
N GLY A 13 17.79 -12.93 12.19
CA GLY A 13 18.99 -13.31 12.96
C GLY A 13 18.78 -14.51 13.88
N LYS A 14 17.92 -15.45 13.52
CA LYS A 14 17.57 -16.63 14.31
C LYS A 14 18.79 -17.39 14.82
N ASN A 15 18.78 -17.75 16.10
CA ASN A 15 19.88 -18.36 16.80
C ASN A 15 21.17 -17.49 16.92
N GLY A 16 21.07 -16.20 16.66
CA GLY A 16 22.17 -15.25 16.74
C GLY A 16 21.99 -14.20 17.83
N PRO A 17 23.02 -13.39 18.09
CA PRO A 17 22.98 -12.36 19.14
C PRO A 17 22.01 -11.20 18.86
N TYR A 18 21.54 -11.07 17.63
CA TYR A 18 20.59 -10.04 17.19
C TYR A 18 19.24 -10.63 16.77
N GLU A 19 18.85 -11.74 17.40
CA GLU A 19 17.54 -12.36 17.14
C GLU A 19 16.42 -11.40 17.45
N LYS A 20 15.52 -11.23 16.47
CA LYS A 20 14.36 -10.35 16.59
C LYS A 20 13.16 -10.94 15.88
N THR A 21 12.11 -11.25 16.62
CA THR A 21 10.81 -11.62 16.05
C THR A 21 10.19 -10.38 15.41
N ALA A 22 10.04 -10.41 14.08
CA ALA A 22 9.46 -9.33 13.29
C ALA A 22 7.97 -9.55 13.02
N LEU A 23 7.55 -10.81 12.88
CA LEU A 23 6.15 -11.22 12.79
C LEU A 23 5.91 -12.37 13.75
N ASN A 24 4.78 -12.32 14.46
CA ASN A 24 4.39 -13.33 15.43
C ASN A 24 2.96 -13.79 15.18
N ASN A 25 2.80 -15.01 14.66
CA ASN A 25 1.51 -15.67 14.46
C ASN A 25 0.46 -14.83 13.72
N ILE A 26 0.85 -14.17 12.63
CA ILE A 26 -0.04 -13.35 11.82
C ILE A 26 -1.08 -14.23 11.12
N ASN A 27 -2.35 -13.87 11.27
CA ASN A 27 -3.48 -14.47 10.59
C ASN A 27 -4.34 -13.36 9.98
N HIS A 28 -4.47 -13.33 8.64
CA HIS A 28 -5.29 -12.33 7.95
C HIS A 28 -5.63 -12.79 6.54
N THR A 29 -6.76 -12.30 6.02
CA THR A 29 -7.19 -12.52 4.63
C THR A 29 -7.39 -11.18 3.94
N PHE A 30 -6.58 -10.89 2.94
CA PHE A 30 -6.76 -9.78 2.01
C PHE A 30 -7.74 -10.23 0.92
N LYS A 31 -8.92 -9.60 0.88
CA LYS A 31 -9.98 -10.00 -0.05
C LYS A 31 -9.72 -9.46 -1.44
N ASP A 32 -10.25 -10.16 -2.44
CA ASP A 32 -10.18 -9.74 -3.83
C ASP A 32 -10.85 -8.38 -4.06
N GLY A 33 -10.19 -7.51 -4.82
CA GLY A 33 -10.72 -6.18 -5.13
C GLY A 33 -10.87 -5.24 -3.94
N GLU A 34 -10.17 -5.49 -2.82
CA GLU A 34 -10.16 -4.64 -1.64
C GLU A 34 -9.01 -3.62 -1.68
N PHE A 35 -9.22 -2.42 -1.17
CA PHE A 35 -8.16 -1.46 -0.93
C PHE A 35 -7.82 -1.46 0.56
N VAL A 36 -6.76 -2.18 0.93
CA VAL A 36 -6.35 -2.40 2.33
C VAL A 36 -5.24 -1.44 2.70
N GLY A 37 -5.43 -0.69 3.79
CA GLY A 37 -4.38 0.09 4.41
C GLY A 37 -3.70 -0.67 5.54
N ILE A 38 -2.37 -0.73 5.56
CA ILE A 38 -1.59 -1.29 6.67
C ILE A 38 -0.93 -0.14 7.43
N ILE A 39 -1.29 0.05 8.70
CA ILE A 39 -0.74 1.07 9.57
C ILE A 39 -0.03 0.45 10.79
N GLY A 40 0.85 1.21 11.42
CA GLY A 40 1.61 0.77 12.59
C GLY A 40 2.87 1.63 12.76
N HIS A 41 3.43 1.69 13.96
CA HIS A 41 4.68 2.41 14.21
C HIS A 41 5.85 1.78 13.44
N THR A 42 6.96 2.52 13.33
CA THR A 42 8.21 2.01 12.73
C THR A 42 8.68 0.77 13.50
N GLY A 43 9.01 -0.30 12.77
CA GLY A 43 9.42 -1.57 13.36
C GLY A 43 8.28 -2.46 13.86
N SER A 44 7.01 -2.14 13.55
CA SER A 44 5.86 -3.01 13.90
C SER A 44 5.72 -4.26 13.03
N GLY A 45 6.52 -4.40 11.96
CA GLY A 45 6.51 -5.58 11.08
C GLY A 45 5.83 -5.37 9.72
N LYS A 46 5.33 -4.16 9.38
CA LYS A 46 4.60 -3.89 8.13
C LYS A 46 5.37 -4.31 6.87
N SER A 47 6.58 -3.77 6.69
CA SER A 47 7.40 -4.09 5.50
C SER A 47 7.80 -5.56 5.45
N THR A 48 8.03 -6.19 6.62
CA THR A 48 8.27 -7.64 6.70
C THR A 48 7.04 -8.41 6.23
N LEU A 49 5.83 -8.04 6.69
CA LEU A 49 4.59 -8.69 6.27
C LEU A 49 4.40 -8.61 4.75
N ILE A 50 4.45 -7.42 4.16
CA ILE A 50 4.20 -7.25 2.73
C ILE A 50 5.25 -7.97 1.84
N GLN A 51 6.49 -8.12 2.30
CA GLN A 51 7.52 -8.88 1.60
C GLN A 51 7.26 -10.40 1.62
N HIS A 52 6.52 -10.92 2.59
CA HIS A 52 6.05 -12.30 2.54
C HIS A 52 4.91 -12.50 1.53
N LEU A 53 4.04 -11.47 1.36
CA LEU A 53 2.87 -11.59 0.47
C LEU A 53 3.24 -11.82 -1.00
N ASN A 54 4.41 -11.33 -1.44
CA ASN A 54 4.92 -11.59 -2.80
C ASN A 54 6.11 -12.55 -2.83
N GLY A 55 6.39 -13.24 -1.71
CA GLY A 55 7.41 -14.28 -1.62
C GLY A 55 8.85 -13.77 -1.72
N LEU A 56 9.13 -12.50 -1.38
CA LEU A 56 10.50 -11.99 -1.21
C LEU A 56 11.15 -12.55 0.05
N LEU A 57 10.37 -12.71 1.12
CA LEU A 57 10.81 -13.36 2.34
C LEU A 57 10.08 -14.69 2.51
N LYS A 58 10.79 -15.69 3.03
CA LYS A 58 10.23 -16.98 3.43
C LYS A 58 10.00 -16.97 4.95
N PRO A 59 8.85 -17.43 5.45
CA PRO A 59 8.55 -17.46 6.88
C PRO A 59 9.35 -18.54 7.62
N ASP A 60 9.57 -18.35 8.91
CA ASP A 60 10.08 -19.39 9.82
C ASP A 60 9.02 -20.42 10.15
N SER A 61 7.76 -20.02 10.24
CA SER A 61 6.59 -20.90 10.35
C SER A 61 5.34 -20.23 9.80
N GLY A 62 4.32 -21.02 9.53
CA GLY A 62 3.11 -20.56 8.87
C GLY A 62 3.26 -20.47 7.36
N THR A 63 2.28 -19.88 6.70
CA THR A 63 2.26 -19.84 5.24
C THR A 63 1.50 -18.63 4.70
N VAL A 64 1.77 -18.32 3.42
CA VAL A 64 0.99 -17.38 2.60
C VAL A 64 0.33 -18.17 1.47
N ILE A 65 -0.98 -18.06 1.37
CA ILE A 65 -1.78 -18.75 0.37
C ILE A 65 -2.29 -17.72 -0.63
N TYR A 66 -1.97 -17.89 -1.89
CA TYR A 66 -2.49 -17.09 -2.99
C TYR A 66 -3.40 -17.94 -3.88
N ASN A 67 -4.66 -17.56 -4.00
CA ASN A 67 -5.67 -18.31 -4.77
C ASN A 67 -5.76 -19.80 -4.39
N GLY A 68 -5.65 -20.12 -3.10
CA GLY A 68 -5.74 -21.49 -2.59
C GLY A 68 -4.44 -22.29 -2.65
N THR A 69 -3.35 -21.71 -3.20
CA THR A 69 -2.03 -22.36 -3.30
C THR A 69 -1.07 -21.71 -2.31
N ASP A 70 -0.37 -22.51 -1.50
CA ASP A 70 0.74 -22.03 -0.68
C ASP A 70 1.90 -21.60 -1.59
N ILE A 71 2.28 -20.33 -1.51
CA ILE A 71 3.33 -19.78 -2.39
C ILE A 71 4.73 -20.32 -2.08
N PHE A 72 4.91 -20.98 -0.95
CA PHE A 72 6.18 -21.57 -0.52
C PHE A 72 6.26 -23.08 -0.74
N GLU A 73 5.21 -23.71 -1.30
CA GLU A 73 5.27 -25.09 -1.74
C GLU A 73 6.32 -25.29 -2.84
N LYS A 74 6.91 -26.51 -2.87
CA LYS A 74 8.04 -26.85 -3.74
C LYS A 74 7.75 -26.67 -5.24
N ASP A 75 6.50 -26.88 -5.64
CA ASP A 75 6.07 -26.84 -7.05
C ASP A 75 5.39 -25.50 -7.41
N CYS A 76 5.41 -24.50 -6.51
CA CYS A 76 4.84 -23.21 -6.79
C CYS A 76 5.71 -22.37 -7.75
N ASP A 77 5.12 -21.88 -8.82
CA ASP A 77 5.77 -20.96 -9.76
C ASP A 77 5.85 -19.54 -9.16
N MET A 78 6.91 -19.29 -8.40
CA MET A 78 7.19 -17.98 -7.80
C MET A 78 7.31 -16.86 -8.84
N ARG A 79 7.69 -17.17 -10.07
CA ARG A 79 7.79 -16.19 -11.14
C ARG A 79 6.39 -15.69 -11.51
N LYS A 80 5.44 -16.58 -11.65
CA LYS A 80 4.03 -16.25 -11.88
C LYS A 80 3.45 -15.46 -10.70
N ILE A 81 3.70 -15.89 -9.45
CA ILE A 81 3.24 -15.18 -8.25
C ILE A 81 3.72 -13.72 -8.28
N ARG A 82 5.00 -13.47 -8.53
CA ARG A 82 5.58 -12.12 -8.56
C ARG A 82 5.07 -11.26 -9.72
N ALA A 83 4.61 -11.85 -10.81
CA ALA A 83 3.95 -11.12 -11.88
C ALA A 83 2.54 -10.68 -11.48
N GLU A 84 1.80 -11.55 -10.79
CA GLU A 84 0.43 -11.29 -10.38
C GLU A 84 0.34 -10.45 -9.08
N VAL A 85 1.35 -10.53 -8.21
CA VAL A 85 1.47 -9.77 -6.96
C VAL A 85 2.62 -8.77 -7.11
N GLY A 86 2.35 -7.64 -7.76
CA GLY A 86 3.30 -6.56 -7.97
C GLY A 86 3.62 -5.82 -6.67
N MET A 87 4.88 -5.42 -6.50
CA MET A 87 5.31 -4.67 -5.32
C MET A 87 6.13 -3.45 -5.69
N VAL A 88 5.77 -2.32 -5.11
CA VAL A 88 6.51 -1.05 -5.18
C VAL A 88 7.11 -0.78 -3.81
N PHE A 89 8.43 -0.68 -3.74
CA PHE A 89 9.17 -0.42 -2.51
C PHE A 89 9.19 1.06 -2.14
N GLN A 90 9.61 1.34 -0.93
CA GLN A 90 9.89 2.70 -0.48
C GLN A 90 11.02 3.32 -1.33
N TYR A 91 10.86 4.57 -1.79
CA TYR A 91 11.76 5.27 -2.72
C TYR A 91 11.98 4.49 -4.03
N PRO A 92 10.91 4.15 -4.76
CA PRO A 92 11.02 3.30 -5.94
C PRO A 92 11.82 3.95 -7.06
N GLU A 93 11.95 5.30 -7.07
CA GLU A 93 12.81 6.06 -7.98
C GLU A 93 14.30 5.72 -7.88
N ALA A 94 14.75 5.15 -6.77
CA ALA A 94 16.13 4.68 -6.61
C ALA A 94 16.41 3.36 -7.35
N GLN A 95 15.36 2.72 -7.88
CA GLN A 95 15.46 1.46 -8.61
C GLN A 95 15.55 1.64 -10.13
N LEU A 96 15.47 2.86 -10.64
CA LEU A 96 15.60 3.16 -12.07
C LEU A 96 17.07 3.09 -12.48
N PHE A 97 17.38 2.37 -13.57
CA PHE A 97 18.76 2.11 -14.00
C PHE A 97 18.94 2.02 -15.51
N GLU A 98 17.87 1.99 -16.29
CA GLU A 98 17.94 1.87 -17.73
C GLU A 98 18.29 3.21 -18.42
N GLU A 99 18.66 3.15 -19.70
CA GLU A 99 19.05 4.32 -20.48
C GLU A 99 17.86 5.26 -20.76
N THR A 100 16.65 4.68 -20.92
CA THR A 100 15.42 5.43 -21.18
C THR A 100 14.30 4.99 -20.28
N VAL A 101 13.34 5.90 -20.03
CA VAL A 101 12.12 5.63 -19.29
C VAL A 101 11.35 4.46 -19.88
N TYR A 102 11.24 4.41 -21.21
CA TYR A 102 10.61 3.29 -21.91
C TYR A 102 11.24 1.95 -21.54
N LYS A 103 12.59 1.86 -21.55
CA LYS A 103 13.31 0.63 -21.22
C LYS A 103 13.13 0.25 -19.75
N ASP A 104 13.11 1.21 -18.83
CA ASP A 104 12.85 0.94 -17.41
C ASP A 104 11.45 0.34 -17.21
N ILE A 105 10.41 0.91 -17.83
CA ILE A 105 9.06 0.37 -17.76
C ILE A 105 8.98 -1.01 -18.43
N ALA A 106 9.66 -1.20 -19.57
CA ALA A 106 9.70 -2.44 -20.31
C ALA A 106 10.48 -3.55 -19.60
N PHE A 107 11.34 -3.23 -18.65
CA PHE A 107 12.23 -4.21 -18.00
C PHE A 107 11.49 -5.41 -17.43
N GLY A 108 10.44 -5.17 -16.66
CA GLY A 108 9.58 -6.23 -16.13
C GLY A 108 8.95 -7.08 -17.23
N LEU A 109 8.35 -6.44 -18.23
CA LEU A 109 7.70 -7.09 -19.35
C LEU A 109 8.66 -8.01 -20.12
N ASN A 110 9.87 -7.52 -20.42
CA ASN A 110 10.91 -8.27 -21.10
C ASN A 110 11.32 -9.53 -20.33
N ASN A 111 11.43 -9.47 -19.02
CA ASN A 111 11.75 -10.61 -18.16
C ASN A 111 10.69 -11.72 -18.24
N TYR A 112 9.43 -11.36 -18.53
CA TYR A 112 8.34 -12.32 -18.73
C TYR A 112 8.08 -12.66 -20.19
N GLY A 113 8.92 -12.18 -21.10
CA GLY A 113 8.85 -12.50 -22.53
C GLY A 113 7.78 -11.70 -23.29
N ILE A 114 7.20 -10.67 -22.68
CA ILE A 114 6.23 -9.75 -23.30
C ILE A 114 7.04 -8.71 -24.09
N LYS A 115 6.88 -8.66 -25.42
CA LYS A 115 7.67 -7.82 -26.34
C LYS A 115 6.80 -7.29 -27.48
N GLY A 116 7.36 -6.34 -28.26
CA GLY A 116 6.72 -5.75 -29.44
C GLY A 116 5.42 -5.02 -29.10
N ASP A 117 4.44 -5.08 -29.97
CA ASP A 117 3.19 -4.32 -29.87
C ASP A 117 2.47 -4.50 -28.53
N GLU A 118 2.52 -5.70 -27.94
CA GLU A 118 1.90 -5.94 -26.63
C GLU A 118 2.61 -5.18 -25.52
N ALA A 119 3.95 -5.15 -25.52
CA ALA A 119 4.71 -4.37 -24.56
C ALA A 119 4.46 -2.88 -24.74
N ASP A 120 4.43 -2.39 -25.98
CA ASP A 120 4.16 -0.99 -26.30
C ASP A 120 2.80 -0.53 -25.77
N ILE A 121 1.75 -1.33 -26.00
CA ILE A 121 0.41 -1.03 -25.49
C ILE A 121 0.42 -0.95 -23.96
N ARG A 122 1.02 -1.93 -23.29
CA ARG A 122 1.07 -1.98 -21.82
C ARG A 122 1.87 -0.82 -21.21
N ILE A 123 2.98 -0.43 -21.84
CA ILE A 123 3.81 0.71 -21.41
C ILE A 123 3.03 2.01 -21.52
N HIS A 124 2.37 2.26 -22.66
CA HIS A 124 1.58 3.47 -22.87
C HIS A 124 0.36 3.54 -21.94
N ASP A 125 -0.32 2.42 -21.72
CA ASP A 125 -1.44 2.34 -20.78
C ASP A 125 -0.98 2.62 -19.33
N ALA A 126 0.15 2.03 -18.94
CA ALA A 126 0.73 2.28 -17.61
C ALA A 126 1.16 3.74 -17.43
N ALA A 127 1.85 4.32 -18.42
CA ALA A 127 2.25 5.73 -18.41
C ALA A 127 1.02 6.66 -18.26
N LYS A 128 -0.04 6.39 -19.01
CA LYS A 128 -1.30 7.14 -18.91
C LYS A 128 -1.97 7.02 -17.54
N LEU A 129 -1.93 5.85 -16.92
CA LEU A 129 -2.52 5.62 -15.59
C LEU A 129 -1.82 6.40 -14.48
N VAL A 130 -0.50 6.59 -14.60
CA VAL A 130 0.30 7.34 -13.63
C VAL A 130 0.50 8.81 -14.02
N ASP A 131 -0.19 9.29 -15.03
CA ASP A 131 -0.11 10.67 -15.52
C ASP A 131 1.33 11.06 -15.91
N LEU A 132 2.00 10.15 -16.63
CA LEU A 132 3.35 10.35 -17.20
C LEU A 132 3.23 10.78 -18.65
N ASP A 133 3.86 11.92 -19.00
CA ASP A 133 3.90 12.43 -20.36
C ASP A 133 4.67 11.47 -21.26
N TYR A 134 4.12 11.12 -22.41
CA TYR A 134 4.74 10.22 -23.38
C TYR A 134 6.06 10.78 -23.97
N GLU A 135 6.20 12.09 -24.03
CA GLU A 135 7.46 12.74 -24.46
C GLU A 135 8.65 12.40 -23.54
N LEU A 136 8.36 11.92 -22.33
CA LEU A 136 9.39 11.50 -21.37
C LEU A 136 9.88 10.07 -21.61
N LEU A 137 9.17 9.25 -22.40
CA LEU A 137 9.52 7.83 -22.59
C LEU A 137 10.90 7.64 -23.22
N ASP A 138 11.32 8.54 -24.10
CA ASP A 138 12.63 8.48 -24.77
C ASP A 138 13.74 9.16 -23.96
N LYS A 139 13.41 9.85 -22.86
CA LYS A 139 14.39 10.52 -22.01
C LYS A 139 15.08 9.56 -21.05
N SER A 140 16.25 9.96 -20.59
CA SER A 140 16.92 9.25 -19.50
C SER A 140 16.13 9.45 -18.18
N PRO A 141 15.90 8.38 -17.39
CA PRO A 141 15.29 8.53 -16.07
C PRO A 141 16.04 9.49 -15.16
N PHE A 142 17.36 9.63 -15.36
CA PHE A 142 18.20 10.50 -14.54
C PHE A 142 17.96 12.01 -14.77
N GLU A 143 17.35 12.37 -15.91
CA GLU A 143 16.97 13.75 -16.23
C GLU A 143 15.63 14.19 -15.63
N LEU A 144 14.88 13.24 -15.06
CA LEU A 144 13.55 13.47 -14.54
C LEU A 144 13.56 14.03 -13.11
N SER A 145 12.51 14.79 -12.76
CA SER A 145 12.24 15.16 -11.37
C SER A 145 11.94 13.93 -10.49
N GLY A 146 12.10 14.05 -9.18
CA GLY A 146 11.81 12.93 -8.25
C GLY A 146 10.39 12.39 -8.38
N GLY A 147 9.39 13.27 -8.55
CA GLY A 147 8.00 12.85 -8.77
C GLY A 147 7.79 12.11 -10.09
N GLN A 148 8.45 12.55 -11.17
CA GLN A 148 8.41 11.87 -12.46
C GLN A 148 9.08 10.50 -12.38
N LYS A 149 10.27 10.39 -11.76
CA LYS A 149 10.97 9.11 -11.53
C LYS A 149 10.08 8.11 -10.79
N ARG A 150 9.37 8.57 -9.76
CA ARG A 150 8.45 7.74 -9.00
C ARG A 150 7.28 7.21 -9.84
N ARG A 151 6.72 8.06 -10.72
CA ARG A 151 5.69 7.63 -11.67
C ARG A 151 6.23 6.59 -12.66
N VAL A 152 7.46 6.73 -13.12
CA VAL A 152 8.13 5.74 -13.99
C VAL A 152 8.23 4.39 -13.27
N ALA A 153 8.75 4.37 -12.04
CA ALA A 153 8.87 3.13 -11.26
C ALA A 153 7.50 2.48 -10.98
N LEU A 154 6.48 3.29 -10.69
CA LEU A 154 5.11 2.80 -10.52
C LEU A 154 4.55 2.25 -11.85
N ALA A 155 4.78 2.93 -12.97
CA ALA A 155 4.38 2.46 -14.30
C ALA A 155 5.01 1.11 -14.65
N GLY A 156 6.28 0.89 -14.30
CA GLY A 156 6.98 -0.39 -14.52
C GLY A 156 6.30 -1.58 -13.83
N VAL A 157 5.76 -1.38 -12.63
CA VAL A 157 5.01 -2.43 -11.92
C VAL A 157 3.59 -2.57 -12.49
N ILE A 158 2.92 -1.45 -12.82
CA ILE A 158 1.55 -1.46 -13.38
C ILE A 158 1.52 -2.08 -14.78
N ALA A 159 2.55 -1.89 -15.60
CA ALA A 159 2.65 -2.47 -16.95
C ALA A 159 2.59 -3.99 -16.94
N MET A 160 3.01 -4.64 -15.85
CA MET A 160 2.89 -6.08 -15.66
C MET A 160 1.43 -6.56 -15.52
N ASP A 161 0.47 -5.65 -15.38
CA ASP A 161 -0.96 -5.93 -15.15
C ASP A 161 -1.23 -6.82 -13.92
N PRO A 162 -0.69 -6.43 -12.73
CA PRO A 162 -0.80 -7.24 -11.54
C PRO A 162 -2.27 -7.36 -11.08
N LYS A 163 -2.59 -8.46 -10.40
CA LYS A 163 -3.89 -8.68 -9.75
C LYS A 163 -3.93 -8.12 -8.34
N VAL A 164 -2.77 -8.08 -7.69
CA VAL A 164 -2.55 -7.45 -6.39
C VAL A 164 -1.40 -6.46 -6.51
N LEU A 165 -1.59 -5.23 -6.07
CA LEU A 165 -0.57 -4.19 -6.04
C LEU A 165 -0.24 -3.85 -4.59
N ILE A 166 0.98 -4.16 -4.18
CA ILE A 166 1.51 -3.83 -2.85
C ILE A 166 2.38 -2.59 -2.96
N LEU A 167 2.17 -1.63 -2.06
CA LEU A 167 2.85 -0.34 -2.08
C LEU A 167 3.40 -0.02 -0.69
N ASP A 168 4.72 0.04 -0.57
CA ASP A 168 5.39 0.41 0.68
C ASP A 168 5.75 1.90 0.64
N GLU A 169 4.95 2.74 1.32
CA GLU A 169 5.16 4.20 1.40
C GLU A 169 5.33 4.90 0.03
N PRO A 170 4.45 4.67 -0.97
CA PRO A 170 4.67 5.12 -2.35
C PRO A 170 4.73 6.65 -2.48
N ALA A 171 4.23 7.40 -1.52
CA ALA A 171 4.18 8.85 -1.52
C ALA A 171 5.15 9.52 -0.51
N ALA A 172 6.05 8.74 0.11
CA ALA A 172 7.00 9.27 1.09
C ALA A 172 7.96 10.30 0.44
N GLY A 173 8.14 11.46 1.08
CA GLY A 173 9.05 12.50 0.61
C GLY A 173 8.54 13.34 -0.56
N LEU A 174 7.34 13.13 -1.04
CA LEU A 174 6.68 14.01 -2.02
C LEU A 174 6.02 15.21 -1.31
N ASP A 175 5.91 16.32 -2.06
CA ASP A 175 5.05 17.42 -1.65
C ASP A 175 3.57 17.02 -1.63
N PRO A 176 2.67 17.82 -1.00
CA PRO A 176 1.26 17.44 -0.87
C PRO A 176 0.55 17.18 -2.21
N MET A 177 0.89 17.93 -3.26
CA MET A 177 0.28 17.76 -4.58
C MET A 177 0.77 16.48 -5.26
N GLY A 178 2.07 16.23 -5.29
CA GLY A 178 2.65 15.00 -5.84
C GLY A 178 2.17 13.74 -5.11
N ARG A 179 2.05 13.82 -3.77
CA ARG A 179 1.47 12.77 -2.95
C ARG A 179 0.03 12.44 -3.36
N GLN A 180 -0.81 13.46 -3.47
CA GLN A 180 -2.20 13.29 -3.87
C GLN A 180 -2.29 12.68 -5.28
N GLN A 181 -1.51 13.17 -6.24
CA GLN A 181 -1.50 12.65 -7.62
C GLN A 181 -1.15 11.16 -7.68
N VAL A 182 -0.13 10.72 -6.93
CA VAL A 182 0.25 9.30 -6.86
C VAL A 182 -0.88 8.45 -6.29
N LEU A 183 -1.47 8.87 -5.17
CA LEU A 183 -2.53 8.09 -4.52
C LEU A 183 -3.84 8.08 -5.32
N ASP A 184 -4.19 9.20 -5.97
CA ASP A 184 -5.35 9.26 -6.86
C ASP A 184 -5.17 8.37 -8.09
N SER A 185 -3.94 8.27 -8.64
CA SER A 185 -3.61 7.34 -9.74
C SER A 185 -3.78 5.87 -9.31
N ILE A 186 -3.33 5.52 -8.10
CA ILE A 186 -3.50 4.18 -7.54
C ILE A 186 -4.99 3.87 -7.31
N LYS A 187 -5.76 4.82 -6.78
CA LYS A 187 -7.20 4.69 -6.60
C LYS A 187 -7.92 4.47 -7.93
N LYS A 188 -7.58 5.27 -8.94
CA LYS A 188 -8.13 5.13 -10.29
C LYS A 188 -7.82 3.76 -10.90
N LEU A 189 -6.58 3.26 -10.73
CA LEU A 189 -6.19 1.93 -11.16
C LEU A 189 -7.04 0.85 -10.47
N HIS A 190 -7.18 0.92 -9.13
CA HIS A 190 -8.01 0.01 -8.34
C HIS A 190 -9.47 0.01 -8.82
N GLU A 191 -10.07 1.18 -9.00
CA GLU A 191 -11.47 1.33 -9.43
C GLU A 191 -11.69 0.83 -10.86
N THR A 192 -10.74 1.06 -11.78
CA THR A 192 -10.85 0.70 -13.20
C THR A 192 -10.60 -0.78 -13.43
N LYS A 193 -9.54 -1.33 -12.84
CA LYS A 193 -9.11 -2.72 -13.06
C LYS A 193 -9.61 -3.70 -12.00
N LYS A 194 -10.23 -3.20 -10.93
CA LYS A 194 -10.73 -4.00 -9.78
C LYS A 194 -9.65 -4.87 -9.14
N ILE A 195 -8.40 -4.43 -9.17
CA ILE A 195 -7.29 -5.12 -8.52
C ILE A 195 -7.33 -4.93 -7.01
N THR A 196 -6.75 -5.85 -6.26
CA THR A 196 -6.52 -5.66 -4.83
C THR A 196 -5.34 -4.70 -4.63
N VAL A 197 -5.48 -3.71 -3.74
CA VAL A 197 -4.40 -2.80 -3.36
C VAL A 197 -4.08 -2.98 -1.89
N ILE A 198 -2.79 -3.13 -1.56
CA ILE A 198 -2.28 -3.17 -0.19
C ILE A 198 -1.33 -2.00 -0.02
N LEU A 199 -1.76 -0.97 0.69
CA LEU A 199 -1.02 0.27 0.89
C LEU A 199 -0.46 0.35 2.31
N VAL A 200 0.85 0.44 2.45
CA VAL A 200 1.50 0.82 3.70
C VAL A 200 1.73 2.33 3.69
N SER A 201 1.26 3.03 4.72
CA SER A 201 1.55 4.46 4.90
C SER A 201 1.48 4.85 6.37
N HIS A 202 2.22 5.90 6.71
CA HIS A 202 2.18 6.55 8.03
C HIS A 202 1.13 7.67 8.12
N SER A 203 0.45 8.02 7.03
CA SER A 203 -0.58 9.06 7.00
C SER A 203 -1.94 8.48 7.32
N MET A 204 -2.49 8.88 8.44
CA MET A 204 -3.84 8.49 8.83
C MET A 204 -4.89 9.12 7.92
N GLU A 205 -4.63 10.33 7.40
CA GLU A 205 -5.48 11.02 6.43
C GLU A 205 -5.61 10.23 5.12
N ASP A 206 -4.48 9.74 4.58
CA ASP A 206 -4.51 8.92 3.36
C ASP A 206 -5.26 7.61 3.61
N MET A 207 -5.01 6.98 4.75
CA MET A 207 -5.69 5.73 5.11
C MET A 207 -7.20 5.93 5.25
N ALA A 208 -7.64 7.04 5.85
CA ALA A 208 -9.05 7.38 5.95
C ALA A 208 -9.71 7.64 4.59
N ARG A 209 -8.94 8.24 3.65
CA ARG A 209 -9.46 8.67 2.34
C ARG A 209 -9.48 7.56 1.30
N TYR A 210 -8.47 6.68 1.30
CA TYR A 210 -8.26 5.72 0.22
C TYR A 210 -8.59 4.28 0.59
N ALA A 211 -8.38 3.87 1.84
CA ALA A 211 -8.57 2.47 2.23
C ALA A 211 -10.05 2.14 2.49
N SER A 212 -10.47 0.96 2.06
CA SER A 212 -11.77 0.37 2.42
C SER A 212 -11.69 -0.40 3.74
N SER A 213 -10.52 -0.93 4.08
CA SER A 213 -10.24 -1.60 5.35
C SER A 213 -8.83 -1.29 5.83
N LEU A 214 -8.61 -1.42 7.13
CA LEU A 214 -7.34 -1.19 7.79
C LEU A 214 -6.88 -2.42 8.56
N VAL A 215 -5.57 -2.66 8.52
CA VAL A 215 -4.84 -3.60 9.35
C VAL A 215 -3.86 -2.80 10.21
N VAL A 216 -4.03 -2.84 11.51
CA VAL A 216 -3.17 -2.15 12.47
C VAL A 216 -2.16 -3.13 13.02
N MET A 217 -0.87 -2.90 12.73
CA MET A 217 0.22 -3.73 13.22
C MET A 217 0.91 -3.12 14.44
N HIS A 218 1.16 -3.95 15.43
CA HIS A 218 1.91 -3.58 16.64
C HIS A 218 2.81 -4.73 17.09
N LYS A 219 4.11 -4.48 17.25
CA LYS A 219 5.10 -5.46 17.75
C LYS A 219 5.05 -6.83 17.06
N GLY A 220 4.87 -6.83 15.74
CA GLY A 220 4.84 -8.05 14.94
C GLY A 220 3.49 -8.78 14.92
N GLU A 221 2.45 -8.21 15.50
CA GLU A 221 1.09 -8.80 15.55
C GLU A 221 0.07 -7.84 14.92
N ILE A 222 -1.10 -8.38 14.54
CA ILE A 222 -2.25 -7.59 14.14
C ILE A 222 -3.04 -7.22 15.40
N ALA A 223 -3.03 -5.94 15.75
CA ALA A 223 -3.70 -5.43 16.93
C ALA A 223 -5.18 -5.10 16.70
N LEU A 224 -5.52 -4.62 15.47
CA LEU A 224 -6.87 -4.23 15.06
C LEU A 224 -7.05 -4.47 13.56
N THR A 225 -8.28 -4.79 13.17
CA THR A 225 -8.72 -4.76 11.77
C THR A 225 -10.14 -4.18 11.71
N GLY A 226 -10.48 -3.53 10.62
CA GLY A 226 -11.83 -2.98 10.40
C GLY A 226 -11.84 -1.91 9.32
N THR A 227 -12.98 -1.30 9.09
CA THR A 227 -13.08 -0.11 8.23
C THR A 227 -12.34 1.07 8.87
N PRO A 228 -11.94 2.08 8.10
CA PRO A 228 -11.35 3.30 8.67
C PRO A 228 -12.19 3.89 9.81
N LYS A 229 -13.51 3.90 9.66
CA LYS A 229 -14.44 4.38 10.67
C LYS A 229 -14.35 3.60 11.99
N GLU A 230 -14.35 2.25 11.90
CA GLU A 230 -14.26 1.38 13.08
C GLU A 230 -12.89 1.48 13.77
N VAL A 231 -11.82 1.59 13.00
CA VAL A 231 -10.46 1.70 13.56
C VAL A 231 -10.22 3.08 14.18
N PHE A 232 -10.53 4.17 13.47
CA PHE A 232 -10.27 5.52 13.96
C PHE A 232 -11.26 6.00 15.04
N SER A 233 -12.39 5.32 15.23
CA SER A 233 -13.25 5.56 16.40
C SER A 233 -12.61 5.09 17.70
N GLN A 234 -11.59 4.20 17.65
CA GLN A 234 -10.86 3.69 18.81
C GLN A 234 -9.60 4.52 19.11
N ALA A 235 -9.73 5.86 19.17
CA ALA A 235 -8.61 6.80 19.33
C ALA A 235 -7.72 6.48 20.54
N ASP A 236 -8.29 6.13 21.69
CA ASP A 236 -7.56 5.81 22.91
C ASP A 236 -6.70 4.56 22.73
N LYS A 237 -7.23 3.52 22.05
CA LYS A 237 -6.51 2.30 21.78
C LYS A 237 -5.38 2.55 20.77
N LEU A 238 -5.62 3.34 19.73
CA LEU A 238 -4.59 3.73 18.77
C LEU A 238 -3.47 4.52 19.45
N SER A 239 -3.81 5.45 20.37
CA SER A 239 -2.82 6.17 21.16
C SER A 239 -1.93 5.26 22.02
N GLN A 240 -2.50 4.20 22.64
CA GLN A 240 -1.74 3.18 23.36
C GLN A 240 -0.79 2.39 22.44
N LEU A 241 -1.13 2.25 21.16
CA LEU A 241 -0.30 1.64 20.14
C LEU A 241 0.72 2.62 19.50
N SER A 242 0.84 3.84 20.05
CA SER A 242 1.65 4.93 19.50
C SER A 242 1.26 5.33 18.08
N LEU A 243 -0.03 5.26 17.78
CA LEU A 243 -0.63 5.71 16.54
C LEU A 243 -1.57 6.87 16.79
N ASP A 244 -1.73 7.70 15.78
CA ASP A 244 -2.62 8.84 15.80
C ASP A 244 -3.91 8.53 15.04
N VAL A 245 -4.84 9.48 15.07
CA VAL A 245 -6.05 9.48 14.24
C VAL A 245 -6.02 10.66 13.26
N PRO A 246 -6.80 10.64 12.18
CA PRO A 246 -6.93 11.80 11.28
C PRO A 246 -7.25 13.08 12.02
N GLY A 247 -6.74 14.21 11.53
CA GLY A 247 -6.91 15.52 12.18
C GLY A 247 -8.36 15.89 12.47
N MET A 248 -9.28 15.60 11.52
CA MET A 248 -10.70 15.85 11.73
C MET A 248 -11.29 14.99 12.85
N CYS A 249 -10.87 13.74 13.03
CA CYS A 249 -11.29 12.93 14.17
C CYS A 249 -10.93 13.60 15.51
N LYS A 250 -9.72 14.20 15.59
CA LYS A 250 -9.30 14.95 16.80
C LYS A 250 -10.19 16.15 17.07
N VAL A 251 -10.56 16.90 16.03
CA VAL A 251 -11.47 18.05 16.14
C VAL A 251 -12.84 17.59 16.63
N MET A 252 -13.42 16.57 16.00
CA MET A 252 -14.74 16.05 16.38
C MET A 252 -14.75 15.46 17.79
N ASN A 253 -13.69 14.75 18.19
CA ASN A 253 -13.54 14.24 19.56
C ASN A 253 -13.47 15.40 20.60
N LYS A 254 -12.81 16.51 20.28
CA LYS A 254 -12.80 17.69 21.16
C LYS A 254 -14.19 18.33 21.28
N ILE A 255 -14.93 18.44 20.17
CA ILE A 255 -16.30 18.98 20.16
C ILE A 255 -17.22 18.09 21.02
N ARG A 256 -17.08 16.77 20.92
CA ARG A 256 -17.81 15.82 21.77
C ARG A 256 -17.46 15.99 23.25
N ALA A 257 -16.20 16.18 23.58
CA ALA A 257 -15.75 16.41 24.94
C ALA A 257 -16.34 17.72 25.56
N LEU A 258 -16.72 18.69 24.73
CA LEU A 258 -17.43 19.89 25.12
C LEU A 258 -18.96 19.67 25.35
N GLY A 259 -19.45 18.43 25.17
CA GLY A 259 -20.84 18.05 25.40
C GLY A 259 -21.74 18.09 24.16
N PHE A 260 -21.20 18.33 22.98
CA PHE A 260 -21.99 18.31 21.75
C PHE A 260 -22.10 16.86 21.20
N ASP A 261 -23.31 16.53 20.74
CA ASP A 261 -23.54 15.24 20.06
C ASP A 261 -23.03 15.30 18.62
N VAL A 262 -21.93 14.59 18.38
CA VAL A 262 -21.27 14.50 17.06
C VAL A 262 -20.98 13.05 16.70
N PRO A 263 -21.16 12.65 15.43
CA PRO A 263 -20.92 11.29 15.00
C PRO A 263 -19.44 10.90 15.08
N ASP A 264 -19.19 9.60 15.26
CA ASP A 264 -17.85 9.02 15.18
C ASP A 264 -17.41 8.84 13.73
N GLY A 265 -16.08 8.84 13.52
CA GLY A 265 -15.48 8.49 12.23
C GLY A 265 -15.70 9.52 11.14
N VAL A 266 -15.75 10.79 11.49
CA VAL A 266 -15.73 11.91 10.56
C VAL A 266 -14.27 12.26 10.26
N PHE A 267 -13.85 12.08 9.01
CA PHE A 267 -12.47 12.34 8.58
C PHE A 267 -12.36 13.50 7.61
N GLU A 268 -13.43 13.77 6.84
CA GLU A 268 -13.43 14.78 5.80
C GLU A 268 -13.78 16.15 6.34
N VAL A 269 -13.07 17.18 5.87
CA VAL A 269 -13.26 18.57 6.31
C VAL A 269 -14.65 19.05 5.96
N GLU A 270 -15.15 18.72 4.78
CA GLU A 270 -16.46 19.12 4.28
C GLU A 270 -17.61 18.53 5.11
N GLU A 271 -17.47 17.26 5.52
CA GLU A 271 -18.44 16.59 6.38
C GLU A 271 -18.43 17.23 7.78
N ALA A 272 -17.23 17.39 8.36
CA ALA A 272 -17.06 18.03 9.65
C ALA A 272 -17.62 19.46 9.69
N ALA A 273 -17.34 20.24 8.63
CA ALA A 273 -17.83 21.62 8.54
C ALA A 273 -19.37 21.70 8.53
N LYS A 274 -20.06 20.80 7.85
CA LYS A 274 -21.54 20.72 7.86
C LYS A 274 -22.06 20.44 9.25
N ILE A 275 -21.51 19.43 9.94
CA ILE A 275 -21.91 19.05 11.29
C ILE A 275 -21.68 20.20 12.28
N ILE A 276 -20.51 20.84 12.21
CA ILE A 276 -20.18 21.98 13.08
C ILE A 276 -21.13 23.16 12.82
N ALA A 277 -21.43 23.46 11.55
CA ALA A 277 -22.35 24.52 11.20
C ALA A 277 -23.78 24.29 11.73
N GLU A 278 -24.24 23.04 11.77
CA GLU A 278 -25.53 22.68 12.36
C GLU A 278 -25.54 22.87 13.88
N ILE A 279 -24.45 22.55 14.57
CA ILE A 279 -24.30 22.75 16.01
C ILE A 279 -24.32 24.23 16.37
N VAL A 280 -23.61 25.07 15.60
CA VAL A 280 -23.51 26.52 15.87
C VAL A 280 -24.83 27.24 15.58
N ARG A 281 -25.69 26.70 14.71
CA ARG A 281 -27.01 27.30 14.39
C ARG A 281 -28.11 26.95 15.42
N ARG A 282 -27.88 25.99 16.31
CA ARG A 282 -28.75 25.61 17.42
C ARG A 282 -28.48 26.46 18.66
#